data_2d88a108a6d7f9d944bf29b0d6abcc54
#
_entry.id   2d88a108a6d7f9d944bf29b0d6abcc54
#
_cell.length_a   1.000
_cell.length_b   1.000
_cell.length_c   1.000
_cell.angle_alpha   90.00
_cell.angle_beta   90.00
_cell.angle_gamma   90.00
#
_symmetry.space_group_name_H-M   'P 1'
#
loop_
_entity.id
_entity.type
_entity.pdbx_description
1 polymer ?
#
loop_
_entity_poly.entity_id
_entity_poly.type
_entity_poly.pdbx_seq_one_letter_code
_entity_poly.pdbx_strand_id
1 'polypeptide(L)'
;MSQNQTVDKIQEMIEALNTISGIEFQEDAWDEKAPSNYGVVELTGETANDYADGVKIAQAYSVTITMYVSGNSHQWITRVQDVLDQLKVRYTMPTREYLQDINKVRWIWTARVRRPIVREVAANG
;
A
#
# COMPACT_ATOMS: atom_id res chain seq x y z
N MET A 1 -19.64 -8.84 -6.20
CA MET A 1 -19.57 -8.57 -5.39
C MET A 1 -18.55 -8.59 -4.60
N SER A 2 -17.83 -8.00 -4.42
CA SER A 2 -16.82 -8.01 -3.73
C SER A 2 -16.99 -7.75 -2.41
N GLN A 3 -16.75 -8.57 -1.56
CA GLN A 3 -16.91 -8.27 -0.35
C GLN A 3 -15.77 -7.73 0.22
N ASN A 4 -14.60 -7.85 -0.10
CA ASN A 4 -13.42 -7.36 0.51
C ASN A 4 -12.73 -6.41 -0.39
N GLN A 5 -13.37 -5.29 -0.68
CA GLN A 5 -12.77 -4.33 -1.58
C GLN A 5 -11.47 -3.76 -1.08
N THR A 6 -11.29 -3.66 0.24
CA THR A 6 -10.02 -3.18 0.77
C THR A 6 -8.90 -4.16 0.48
N VAL A 7 -9.18 -5.45 0.65
CA VAL A 7 -8.21 -6.48 0.35
C VAL A 7 -7.91 -6.48 -1.15
N ASP A 8 -8.93 -6.31 -1.98
CA ASP A 8 -8.72 -6.24 -3.42
C ASP A 8 -7.83 -5.05 -3.79
N LYS A 9 -8.01 -3.93 -3.09
CA LYS A 9 -7.20 -2.75 -3.35
C LYS A 9 -5.74 -2.98 -2.95
N ILE A 10 -5.49 -3.69 -1.86
CA ILE A 10 -4.14 -4.04 -1.46
C ILE A 10 -3.51 -4.96 -2.51
N GLN A 11 -4.23 -5.94 -3.00
CA GLN A 11 -3.72 -6.82 -4.05
C GLN A 11 -3.44 -6.04 -5.33
N GLU A 12 -4.29 -5.10 -5.68
CA GLU A 12 -4.08 -4.25 -6.84
C GLU A 12 -2.79 -3.45 -6.68
N MET A 13 -2.56 -2.90 -5.49
CA MET A 13 -1.33 -2.15 -5.22
C MET A 13 -0.11 -3.05 -5.33
N ILE A 14 -0.16 -4.24 -4.78
CA ILE A 14 0.97 -5.16 -4.82
C ILE A 14 1.27 -5.56 -6.26
N GLU A 15 0.25 -5.87 -7.03
CA GLU A 15 0.43 -6.22 -8.43
C GLU A 15 1.05 -5.07 -9.22
N ALA A 16 0.59 -3.87 -8.97
CA ALA A 16 1.13 -2.70 -9.64
C ALA A 16 2.58 -2.43 -9.24
N LEU A 17 2.88 -2.56 -7.95
CA LEU A 17 4.25 -2.37 -7.47
C LEU A 17 5.18 -3.45 -8.03
N ASN A 18 4.67 -4.64 -8.25
CA ASN A 18 5.49 -5.74 -8.79
C ASN A 18 5.76 -5.60 -10.28
N THR A 19 5.23 -4.58 -10.93
CA THR A 19 5.65 -4.26 -12.29
C THR A 19 7.02 -3.57 -12.31
N ILE A 20 7.52 -3.12 -11.15
CA ILE A 20 8.82 -2.48 -11.07
C ILE A 20 9.88 -3.57 -11.14
N SER A 21 10.77 -3.46 -12.10
CA SER A 21 11.81 -4.45 -12.31
C SER A 21 12.85 -4.36 -11.20
N GLY A 22 13.29 -5.47 -10.70
CA GLY A 22 14.40 -5.51 -9.74
C GLY A 22 14.00 -5.48 -8.27
N ILE A 23 12.71 -5.44 -7.99
CA ILE A 23 12.24 -5.44 -6.61
C ILE A 23 10.93 -6.23 -6.58
N GLU A 24 10.64 -6.85 -5.47
CA GLU A 24 9.43 -7.63 -5.32
C GLU A 24 8.74 -7.25 -4.03
N PHE A 25 7.41 -7.10 -4.08
CA PHE A 25 6.61 -6.72 -2.92
C PHE A 25 5.67 -7.84 -2.52
N GLN A 26 5.47 -8.02 -1.23
CA GLN A 26 4.50 -8.98 -0.69
C GLN A 26 3.65 -8.31 0.39
N GLU A 27 2.54 -8.92 0.70
CA GLU A 27 1.68 -8.42 1.76
C GLU A 27 2.19 -8.89 3.11
N ASP A 28 2.21 -8.00 4.06
CA ASP A 28 2.52 -8.22 5.48
C ASP A 28 3.95 -8.66 5.79
N ALA A 29 4.44 -9.71 5.23
CA ALA A 29 5.78 -10.17 5.57
C ALA A 29 6.29 -11.15 4.52
N TRP A 30 7.57 -11.44 4.58
CA TRP A 30 8.18 -12.43 3.72
C TRP A 30 8.31 -13.74 4.47
N ASP A 31 7.69 -14.79 3.94
CA ASP A 31 7.74 -16.10 4.56
C ASP A 31 9.01 -16.84 4.24
N GLU A 32 9.68 -16.46 3.19
CA GLU A 32 10.90 -17.11 2.76
C GLU A 32 12.02 -16.10 2.70
N LYS A 33 13.17 -16.50 2.30
CA LYS A 33 14.29 -15.59 2.20
C LYS A 33 13.96 -14.51 1.18
N ALA A 34 13.99 -13.27 1.59
CA ALA A 34 13.67 -12.15 0.73
C ALA A 34 14.81 -11.91 -0.27
N PRO A 35 14.51 -11.39 -1.46
CA PRO A 35 15.55 -11.01 -2.42
C PRO A 35 16.32 -9.79 -1.92
N SER A 36 17.37 -9.40 -2.64
CA SER A 36 18.21 -8.27 -2.22
C SER A 36 17.42 -6.99 -2.07
N ASN A 37 16.49 -6.73 -2.99
CA ASN A 37 15.61 -5.57 -2.88
C ASN A 37 14.19 -6.09 -2.78
N TYR A 38 13.49 -5.68 -1.76
CA TYR A 38 12.14 -6.19 -1.53
C TYR A 38 11.29 -5.16 -0.79
N GLY A 39 10.02 -5.36 -0.82
CA GLY A 39 9.08 -4.49 -0.14
C GLY A 39 7.95 -5.24 0.52
N VAL A 40 7.28 -4.55 1.42
CA VAL A 40 6.15 -5.09 2.16
C VAL A 40 5.04 -4.06 2.12
N VAL A 41 3.83 -4.52 1.87
CA VAL A 41 2.64 -3.67 1.86
C VAL A 41 1.73 -4.15 2.98
N GLU A 42 1.40 -3.25 3.91
CA GLU A 42 0.60 -3.63 5.06
C GLU A 42 -0.60 -2.73 5.23
N LEU A 43 -1.76 -3.32 5.52
CA LEU A 43 -2.93 -2.55 5.89
C LEU A 43 -2.78 -2.26 7.37
N THR A 44 -2.60 -0.99 7.72
CA THR A 44 -2.28 -0.65 9.10
C THR A 44 -3.45 -0.08 9.87
N GLY A 45 -4.58 0.10 9.25
CA GLY A 45 -5.79 0.44 10.01
C GLY A 45 -6.77 1.31 9.27
N GLU A 46 -7.94 1.48 9.88
CA GLU A 46 -8.96 2.34 9.37
C GLU A 46 -8.71 3.72 9.94
N THR A 47 -8.63 4.73 9.12
CA THR A 47 -8.27 6.06 9.59
C THR A 47 -9.45 7.00 9.67
N ALA A 48 -10.49 6.81 8.89
CA ALA A 48 -11.65 7.69 8.91
C ALA A 48 -12.84 7.04 8.23
N ASN A 49 -14.01 7.51 8.59
CA ASN A 49 -15.24 7.08 7.93
C ASN A 49 -16.01 8.32 7.53
N ASP A 50 -16.62 8.28 6.36
CA ASP A 50 -17.50 9.34 5.92
C ASP A 50 -18.93 8.86 6.07
N TYR A 51 -19.80 9.73 6.51
CA TYR A 51 -21.18 9.40 6.74
C TYR A 51 -22.12 10.36 6.00
N ALA A 52 -23.29 9.86 5.64
CA ALA A 52 -24.35 10.68 5.12
C ALA A 52 -25.63 10.19 5.77
N ASP A 53 -26.37 11.10 6.40
CA ASP A 53 -27.62 10.77 7.09
C ASP A 53 -27.41 9.67 8.13
N GLY A 54 -26.30 9.72 8.84
CA GLY A 54 -26.01 8.74 9.87
C GLY A 54 -25.55 7.39 9.35
N VAL A 55 -25.36 7.28 8.05
CA VAL A 55 -24.97 6.00 7.43
C VAL A 55 -23.55 6.12 6.86
N LYS A 56 -22.73 5.14 7.12
CA LYS A 56 -21.37 5.15 6.63
C LYS A 56 -21.37 4.95 5.11
N ILE A 57 -20.80 5.87 4.39
CA ILE A 57 -20.76 5.82 2.92
C ILE A 57 -19.38 5.59 2.36
N ALA A 58 -18.35 5.77 3.14
CA ALA A 58 -16.97 5.52 2.70
C ALA A 58 -16.07 5.28 3.89
N GLN A 59 -14.97 4.61 3.66
CA GLN A 59 -13.96 4.37 4.67
C GLN A 59 -12.60 4.74 4.10
N ALA A 60 -11.71 5.21 4.96
CA ALA A 60 -10.34 5.46 4.59
C ALA A 60 -9.46 4.52 5.41
N TYR A 61 -8.50 3.91 4.76
CA TYR A 61 -7.59 2.98 5.38
C TYR A 61 -6.17 3.47 5.23
N SER A 62 -5.34 3.20 6.22
CA SER A 62 -3.92 3.48 6.12
C SER A 62 -3.22 2.23 5.63
N VAL A 63 -2.33 2.43 4.66
CA VAL A 63 -1.52 1.35 4.12
C VAL A 63 -0.07 1.79 4.22
N THR A 64 0.78 0.97 4.78
CA THR A 64 2.20 1.27 4.86
C THR A 64 2.93 0.46 3.81
N ILE A 65 3.75 1.14 3.03
CA ILE A 65 4.57 0.51 2.00
C ILE A 65 6.01 0.69 2.44
N THR A 66 6.70 -0.40 2.70
CA THR A 66 8.08 -0.37 3.16
C THR A 66 8.95 -1.02 2.11
N MET A 67 10.03 -0.37 1.75
CA MET A 67 10.95 -0.85 0.73
C MET A 67 12.34 -0.97 1.33
N TYR A 68 12.99 -2.11 1.16
CA TYR A 68 14.33 -2.36 1.64
C TYR A 68 15.24 -2.54 0.43
N VAL A 69 16.17 -1.64 0.23
CA VAL A 69 17.03 -1.66 -0.96
C VAL A 69 18.48 -1.45 -0.59
N SER A 70 19.37 -2.00 -1.40
CA SER A 70 20.80 -1.85 -1.22
C SER A 70 21.31 -0.79 -2.18
N GLY A 71 22.37 -0.13 -1.81
CA GLY A 71 23.05 0.84 -2.67
C GLY A 71 22.25 2.11 -2.89
N ASN A 72 22.38 2.68 -4.09
CA ASN A 72 21.69 3.92 -4.39
C ASN A 72 20.21 3.65 -4.60
N SER A 73 19.39 4.16 -3.71
CA SER A 73 17.98 3.85 -3.69
C SER A 73 17.09 4.87 -4.37
N HIS A 74 17.64 5.97 -4.88
CA HIS A 74 16.79 7.03 -5.41
C HIS A 74 15.96 6.60 -6.61
N GLN A 75 16.48 5.71 -7.43
CA GLN A 75 15.72 5.27 -8.59
C GLN A 75 14.43 4.54 -8.20
N TRP A 76 14.44 3.91 -7.03
CA TRP A 76 13.27 3.16 -6.60
C TRP A 76 12.16 4.09 -6.13
N ILE A 77 12.53 5.20 -5.52
CA ILE A 77 11.56 6.15 -4.98
C ILE A 77 10.65 6.66 -6.09
N THR A 78 11.24 7.12 -7.18
CA THR A 78 10.46 7.64 -8.30
C THR A 78 9.55 6.56 -8.88
N ARG A 79 10.05 5.34 -9.01
CA ARG A 79 9.26 4.26 -9.58
C ARG A 79 8.08 3.89 -8.71
N VAL A 80 8.27 3.83 -7.40
CA VAL A 80 7.18 3.54 -6.46
C VAL A 80 6.16 4.66 -6.50
N GLN A 81 6.61 5.92 -6.50
CA GLN A 81 5.70 7.04 -6.51
C GLN A 81 4.91 7.12 -7.82
N ASP A 82 5.53 6.76 -8.94
CA ASP A 82 4.81 6.72 -10.21
C ASP A 82 3.68 5.70 -10.17
N VAL A 83 3.91 4.55 -9.56
CA VAL A 83 2.87 3.53 -9.41
C VAL A 83 1.74 4.04 -8.53
N LEU A 84 2.07 4.66 -7.41
CA LEU A 84 1.06 5.19 -6.50
C LEU A 84 0.24 6.30 -7.17
N ASP A 85 0.89 7.14 -7.97
CA ASP A 85 0.20 8.19 -8.71
C ASP A 85 -0.75 7.60 -9.75
N GLN A 86 -0.33 6.53 -10.42
CA GLN A 86 -1.20 5.88 -11.40
C GLN A 86 -2.41 5.26 -10.73
N LEU A 87 -2.26 4.77 -9.51
CA LEU A 87 -3.37 4.21 -8.75
C LEU A 87 -4.22 5.29 -8.10
N LYS A 88 -3.81 6.54 -8.21
CA LYS A 88 -4.50 7.69 -7.62
C LYS A 88 -4.66 7.54 -6.11
N VAL A 89 -3.61 7.05 -5.48
CA VAL A 89 -3.58 6.86 -4.04
C VAL A 89 -2.86 8.05 -3.41
N ARG A 90 -3.38 8.58 -2.33
CA ARG A 90 -2.69 9.64 -1.61
C ARG A 90 -1.63 9.02 -0.75
N TYR A 91 -0.48 9.66 -0.69
CA TYR A 91 0.61 9.17 0.16
C TYR A 91 1.45 10.33 0.66
N THR A 92 2.16 10.10 1.76
CA THR A 92 3.08 11.08 2.28
C THR A 92 4.45 10.81 1.68
N MET A 93 5.32 11.80 1.71
CA MET A 93 6.69 11.58 1.26
C MET A 93 7.33 10.51 2.14
N PRO A 94 8.20 9.68 1.58
CA PRO A 94 8.75 8.58 2.35
C PRO A 94 9.74 9.04 3.40
N THR A 95 9.83 8.29 4.48
CA THR A 95 10.89 8.48 5.45
C THR A 95 11.99 7.47 5.15
N ARG A 96 13.21 7.83 5.47
CA ARG A 96 14.38 7.01 5.15
C ARG A 96 15.10 6.60 6.42
N GLU A 97 15.52 5.35 6.46
CA GLU A 97 16.31 4.87 7.57
C GLU A 97 17.37 3.90 7.06
N TYR A 98 18.62 4.10 7.43
CA TYR A 98 19.66 3.17 7.05
C TYR A 98 19.74 2.09 8.12
N LEU A 99 19.66 0.83 7.69
CA LEU A 99 19.72 -0.31 8.59
C LEU A 99 21.11 -0.91 8.54
N GLN A 100 21.93 -0.55 9.51
CA GLN A 100 23.32 -0.94 9.52
C GLN A 100 23.51 -2.45 9.59
N ASP A 101 22.68 -3.13 10.35
CA ASP A 101 22.80 -4.56 10.55
C ASP A 101 22.72 -5.36 9.25
N ILE A 102 21.90 -4.92 8.32
CA ILE A 102 21.71 -5.63 7.06
C ILE A 102 22.21 -4.83 5.86
N ASN A 103 22.78 -3.67 6.12
CA ASN A 103 23.34 -2.80 5.10
C ASN A 103 22.32 -2.49 4.00
N LYS A 104 21.14 -2.05 4.40
CA LYS A 104 20.08 -1.66 3.47
C LYS A 104 19.49 -0.34 3.91
N VAL A 105 18.86 0.36 2.97
CA VAL A 105 18.10 1.55 3.26
C VAL A 105 16.64 1.17 3.25
N ARG A 106 15.91 1.57 4.27
CA ARG A 106 14.49 1.34 4.36
C ARG A 106 13.76 2.63 4.06
N TRP A 107 12.84 2.58 3.11
CA TRP A 107 11.99 3.72 2.79
C TRP A 107 10.56 3.34 3.14
N ILE A 108 9.86 4.22 3.83
CA ILE A 108 8.51 3.94 4.30
C ILE A 108 7.57 5.01 3.81
N TRP A 109 6.54 4.61 3.07
CA TRP A 109 5.47 5.50 2.67
C TRP A 109 4.23 5.15 3.45
N THR A 110 3.47 6.16 3.86
CA THR A 110 2.14 5.94 4.40
C THR A 110 1.15 6.41 3.34
N ALA A 111 0.31 5.52 2.91
CA ALA A 111 -0.68 5.81 1.89
C ALA A 111 -2.07 5.74 2.49
N ARG A 112 -3.00 6.45 1.90
CA ARG A 112 -4.39 6.41 2.34
C ARG A 112 -5.24 5.96 1.18
N VAL A 113 -6.01 4.92 1.41
CA VAL A 113 -6.90 4.37 0.41
C VAL A 113 -8.32 4.62 0.86
N ARG A 114 -9.10 5.30 0.03
CA ARG A 114 -10.49 5.55 0.34
C ARG A 114 -11.35 4.61 -0.49
N ARG A 115 -12.30 3.97 0.15
CA ARG A 115 -13.16 3.04 -0.53
C ARG A 115 -14.61 3.41 -0.24
N PRO A 116 -15.42 3.72 -1.25
CA PRO A 116 -16.84 3.93 -1.04
C PRO A 116 -17.49 2.63 -0.58
N ILE A 117 -18.46 2.71 0.29
CA ILE A 117 -19.19 1.54 0.70
C ILE A 117 -20.40 1.41 -0.18
N VAL A 118 -20.45 0.29 -0.89
CA VAL A 118 -21.55 0.04 -1.75
C VAL A 118 -22.53 -0.78 -0.97
N ARG A 119 -23.77 -0.19 -0.70
CA ARG A 119 -24.70 -0.84 0.00
C ARG A 119 -25.42 -1.73 -0.85
N GLU A 120 -25.64 -2.87 -0.44
CA GLU A 120 -26.28 -3.76 -1.18
C GLU A 120 -27.65 -3.54 -1.11
N VAL A 121 -28.24 -3.07 -1.76
CA VAL A 121 -29.40 -2.69 -1.81
C VAL A 121 -30.24 -3.57 -1.50
N ALA A 122 -30.45 -3.56 -0.72
CA ALA A 122 -31.30 -3.99 -0.39
C ALA A 122 -32.07 -4.39 -1.21
N ALA A 123 -31.63 -4.86 -1.74
CA ALA A 123 -32.14 -5.14 -2.65
C ALA A 123 -33.21 -5.73 -2.30
N ASN A 124 -33.23 -5.95 -1.67
CA ASN A 124 -34.08 -6.42 -1.27
C ASN A 124 -34.88 -5.70 -0.70
N GLY A 125 -34.70 -5.06 -0.80
CA GLY A 125 -35.51 -4.39 -0.07
C GLY A 125 -35.91 -3.53 -0.29
#